data_89152cc4cb6b55b6569507f06d0b36ec
#
_entry.id   89152cc4cb6b55b6569507f06d0b36ec
#
_cell.length_a   1.000
_cell.length_b   1.000
_cell.length_c   1.000
_cell.angle_alpha   90.00
_cell.angle_beta   90.00
_cell.angle_gamma   90.00
#
_symmetry.space_group_name_H-M   'P 1'
#
loop_
_entity.id
_entity.type
_entity.pdbx_description
1 polymer ?
#
loop_
_entity_poly.entity_id
_entity_poly.type
_entity_poly.pdbx_seq_one_letter_code
_entity_poly.pdbx_strand_id
1 'polypeptide(L)'
;MLQQRAADKYHSPMLWTNTCCSHPREGETTVEAGKRRLQEEMGFCTELTDVMSFIYKAPFDNGLTEHELDHILIGYYEEPPIINPDEVAAWRWALPEDIRKDIAAHPEKYTEWFKIIFEKYEEKLGN
;
A
#
# COMPACT_ATOMS: atom_id res chain seq x y z
N MET A 1 -0.93 1.71 9.49
CA MET A 1 -1.68 0.43 9.33
C MET A 1 -1.12 -0.32 8.13
N LEU A 2 -0.77 -1.58 8.32
CA LEU A 2 -0.31 -2.46 7.24
C LEU A 2 -1.34 -3.53 6.95
N GLN A 3 -1.38 -4.00 5.70
CA GLN A 3 -2.20 -5.16 5.33
C GLN A 3 -1.29 -6.29 4.82
N GLN A 4 -1.71 -7.52 5.03
CA GLN A 4 -1.12 -8.70 4.42
C GLN A 4 -2.04 -9.15 3.29
N ARG A 5 -1.50 -9.27 2.08
CA ARG A 5 -2.27 -9.64 0.90
C ARG A 5 -2.81 -11.07 1.02
N ALA A 6 -4.03 -11.28 0.51
CA ALA A 6 -4.66 -12.59 0.55
C ALA A 6 -3.82 -13.64 -0.21
N ALA A 7 -3.97 -14.91 0.19
CA ALA A 7 -3.19 -16.01 -0.37
C ALA A 7 -3.50 -16.29 -1.85
N ASP A 8 -4.67 -15.93 -2.32
CA ASP A 8 -5.12 -16.18 -3.70
C ASP A 8 -4.86 -15.00 -4.65
N LYS A 9 -4.07 -14.01 -4.22
CA LYS A 9 -3.70 -12.90 -5.10
C LYS A 9 -2.81 -13.37 -6.23
N TYR A 10 -3.03 -12.81 -7.43
CA TYR A 10 -2.31 -13.17 -8.64
C TYR A 10 -0.79 -12.98 -8.51
N HIS A 11 -0.35 -11.92 -7.84
CA HIS A 11 1.06 -11.72 -7.54
C HIS A 11 1.24 -11.20 -6.12
N SER A 12 2.42 -11.44 -5.57
CA SER A 12 2.79 -11.03 -4.21
C SER A 12 1.81 -11.50 -3.14
N PRO A 13 1.31 -12.78 -3.20
CA PRO A 13 0.38 -13.27 -2.17
C PRO A 13 1.07 -13.34 -0.81
N MET A 14 0.30 -13.11 0.23
CA MET A 14 0.75 -13.18 1.64
C MET A 14 1.84 -12.20 2.05
N LEU A 15 2.22 -11.26 1.18
CA LEU A 15 3.20 -10.25 1.55
C LEU A 15 2.54 -9.07 2.27
N TRP A 16 3.28 -8.47 3.19
CA TRP A 16 2.86 -7.26 3.87
C TRP A 16 3.08 -6.04 2.98
N THR A 17 2.20 -5.07 3.11
CA THR A 17 2.22 -3.89 2.27
C THR A 17 1.54 -2.71 2.98
N ASN A 18 1.45 -1.57 2.29
CA ASN A 18 0.72 -0.40 2.78
C ASN A 18 -0.75 -0.73 3.02
N THR A 19 -1.48 0.20 3.61
CA THR A 19 -2.87 -0.03 4.03
C THR A 19 -3.76 -0.54 2.90
N CYS A 20 -3.67 0.07 1.72
CA CYS A 20 -4.33 -0.45 0.51
C CYS A 20 -3.73 0.21 -0.73
N CYS A 21 -4.01 -0.41 -1.89
CA CYS A 21 -3.62 0.12 -3.19
C CYS A 21 -4.87 0.34 -4.03
N SER A 22 -4.83 1.36 -4.89
CA SER A 22 -5.98 1.68 -5.73
C SER A 22 -5.53 2.09 -7.12
N HIS A 23 -6.42 1.86 -8.09
CA HIS A 23 -6.26 2.33 -9.45
C HIS A 23 -7.52 3.13 -9.80
N PRO A 24 -7.39 4.44 -10.10
CA PRO A 24 -8.56 5.25 -10.43
C PRO A 24 -9.31 4.70 -11.63
N ARG A 25 -10.62 4.70 -11.54
CA ARG A 25 -11.51 4.39 -12.65
C ARG A 25 -11.74 5.66 -13.46
N GLU A 26 -12.27 5.52 -14.67
CA GLU A 26 -12.60 6.66 -15.50
C GLU A 26 -13.50 7.64 -14.74
N GLY A 27 -13.11 8.92 -14.73
CA GLY A 27 -13.84 9.96 -14.01
C GLY A 27 -13.55 10.06 -12.52
N GLU A 28 -12.72 9.17 -11.98
CA GLU A 28 -12.40 9.10 -10.56
C GLU A 28 -11.06 9.79 -10.28
N THR A 29 -11.00 10.62 -9.24
CA THR A 29 -9.72 11.19 -8.81
C THR A 29 -8.93 10.14 -8.03
N THR A 30 -7.63 10.39 -7.83
CA THR A 30 -6.76 9.53 -7.04
C THR A 30 -7.29 9.37 -5.61
N VAL A 31 -7.73 10.46 -4.98
CA VAL A 31 -8.29 10.43 -3.63
C VAL A 31 -9.59 9.64 -3.57
N GLU A 32 -10.47 9.83 -4.56
CA GLU A 32 -11.73 9.07 -4.63
C GLU A 32 -11.47 7.57 -4.77
N ALA A 33 -10.51 7.20 -5.62
CA ALA A 33 -10.12 5.79 -5.78
C ALA A 33 -9.56 5.22 -4.48
N GLY A 34 -8.72 5.99 -3.78
CA GLY A 34 -8.16 5.60 -2.50
C GLY A 34 -9.24 5.33 -1.46
N LYS A 35 -10.22 6.23 -1.35
CA LYS A 35 -11.34 6.08 -0.41
C LYS A 35 -12.19 4.87 -0.77
N ARG A 36 -12.46 4.65 -2.05
CA ARG A 36 -13.25 3.51 -2.50
C ARG A 36 -12.57 2.19 -2.13
N ARG A 37 -11.29 2.04 -2.46
CA ARG A 37 -10.56 0.80 -2.18
C ARG A 37 -10.35 0.59 -0.68
N LEU A 38 -10.16 1.66 0.06
CA LEU A 38 -10.05 1.58 1.52
C LEU A 38 -11.32 0.97 2.11
N GLN A 39 -12.49 1.41 1.64
CA GLN A 39 -13.77 0.84 2.07
C GLN A 39 -13.90 -0.62 1.63
N GLU A 40 -13.52 -0.94 0.39
CA GLU A 40 -13.63 -2.30 -0.15
C GLU A 40 -12.71 -3.30 0.54
N GLU A 41 -11.48 -2.90 0.85
CA GLU A 41 -10.48 -3.81 1.42
C GLU A 41 -10.42 -3.79 2.93
N MET A 42 -10.50 -2.61 3.53
CA MET A 42 -10.28 -2.42 4.97
C MET A 42 -11.54 -2.04 5.76
N GLY A 43 -12.64 -1.80 5.05
CA GLY A 43 -13.94 -1.61 5.68
C GLY A 43 -14.14 -0.28 6.40
N PHE A 44 -13.37 0.75 6.07
CA PHE A 44 -13.58 2.08 6.64
C PHE A 44 -13.26 3.20 5.64
N CYS A 45 -13.73 4.40 5.98
CA CYS A 45 -13.43 5.63 5.23
C CYS A 45 -12.77 6.64 6.15
N THR A 46 -11.83 7.39 5.60
CA THR A 46 -11.22 8.53 6.29
C THR A 46 -10.77 9.54 5.23
N GLU A 47 -10.53 10.77 5.65
CA GLU A 47 -10.01 11.78 4.73
C GLU A 47 -8.57 11.44 4.34
N LEU A 48 -8.28 11.54 3.05
CA LEU A 48 -6.97 11.23 2.51
C LEU A 48 -6.36 12.48 1.87
N THR A 49 -5.06 12.63 2.04
CA THR A 49 -4.29 13.72 1.44
C THR A 49 -3.24 13.13 0.52
N ASP A 50 -3.19 13.60 -0.73
CA ASP A 50 -2.16 13.21 -1.69
C ASP A 50 -0.90 14.00 -1.36
N VAL A 51 0.14 13.33 -0.86
CA VAL A 51 1.35 14.00 -0.37
C VAL A 51 2.50 13.98 -1.37
N MET A 52 2.53 13.02 -2.29
CA MET A 52 3.56 12.97 -3.33
C MET A 52 3.23 11.92 -4.40
N SER A 53 3.90 12.02 -5.54
CA SER A 53 3.81 11.01 -6.60
C SER A 53 5.20 10.66 -7.11
N PHE A 54 5.34 9.49 -7.71
CA PHE A 54 6.59 9.04 -8.31
C PHE A 54 6.30 8.01 -9.41
N ILE A 55 7.29 7.77 -10.28
CA ILE A 55 7.18 6.75 -11.31
C ILE A 55 7.69 5.43 -10.75
N TYR A 56 6.83 4.42 -10.75
CA TYR A 56 7.17 3.06 -10.34
C TYR A 56 7.45 2.21 -11.58
N LYS A 57 8.56 1.49 -11.56
CA LYS A 57 8.93 0.55 -12.62
C LYS A 57 9.20 -0.80 -11.97
N ALA A 58 8.55 -1.85 -12.47
CA ALA A 58 8.78 -3.20 -11.99
C ALA A 58 8.87 -4.15 -13.16
N PRO A 59 9.98 -4.90 -13.29
CA PRO A 59 10.05 -5.96 -14.29
C PRO A 59 9.22 -7.16 -13.83
N PHE A 60 8.56 -7.82 -14.78
CA PHE A 60 7.86 -9.08 -14.52
C PHE A 60 8.64 -10.24 -15.11
N ASP A 61 8.40 -11.45 -14.60
CA ASP A 61 9.08 -12.67 -15.02
C ASP A 61 8.90 -12.98 -16.52
N ASN A 62 7.86 -12.43 -17.13
CA ASN A 62 7.59 -12.63 -18.56
C ASN A 62 8.34 -11.66 -19.48
N GLY A 63 9.28 -10.88 -18.94
CA GLY A 63 10.06 -9.92 -19.70
C GLY A 63 9.41 -8.56 -19.90
N LEU A 64 8.18 -8.36 -19.39
CA LEU A 64 7.50 -7.07 -19.46
C LEU A 64 7.92 -6.18 -18.29
N THR A 65 7.84 -4.87 -18.51
CA THR A 65 8.12 -3.90 -17.44
C THR A 65 6.89 -3.04 -17.23
N GLU A 66 6.45 -2.95 -15.98
CA GLU A 66 5.37 -2.06 -15.60
C GLU A 66 5.92 -0.66 -15.36
N HIS A 67 5.25 0.34 -15.93
CA HIS A 67 5.52 1.75 -15.69
C HIS A 67 4.23 2.37 -15.17
N GLU A 68 4.29 2.97 -13.99
CA GLU A 68 3.10 3.48 -13.35
C GLU A 68 3.42 4.75 -12.59
N LEU A 69 2.53 5.75 -12.68
CA LEU A 69 2.60 6.93 -11.84
C LEU A 69 1.83 6.63 -10.55
N ASP A 70 2.57 6.46 -9.47
CA ASP A 70 1.98 6.16 -8.17
C ASP A 70 1.88 7.41 -7.32
N HIS A 71 0.77 7.53 -6.59
CA HIS A 71 0.54 8.58 -5.62
C HIS A 71 0.55 7.99 -4.22
N ILE A 72 1.15 8.72 -3.28
CA ILE A 72 1.11 8.34 -1.87
C ILE A 72 0.05 9.19 -1.20
N LEU A 73 -0.95 8.53 -0.63
CA LEU A 73 -2.03 9.18 0.10
C LEU A 73 -1.87 8.87 1.59
N ILE A 74 -2.11 9.86 2.43
CA ILE A 74 -2.04 9.72 3.88
C ILE A 74 -3.38 10.09 4.50
N GLY A 75 -3.84 9.27 5.44
CA GLY A 75 -5.01 9.53 6.24
C GLY A 75 -4.78 9.10 7.68
N TYR A 76 -5.67 9.50 8.57
CA TYR A 76 -5.61 9.15 9.98
C TYR A 76 -6.84 8.35 10.38
N TYR A 77 -6.62 7.25 11.11
CA TYR A 77 -7.70 6.39 11.56
C TYR A 77 -7.21 5.61 12.79
N GLU A 78 -8.04 5.51 13.81
CA GLU A 78 -7.67 4.93 15.09
C GLU A 78 -8.36 3.62 15.43
N GLU A 79 -9.42 3.27 14.69
CA GLU A 79 -10.19 2.07 14.97
C GLU A 79 -9.66 0.85 14.20
N PRO A 80 -9.94 -0.38 14.68
CA PRO A 80 -9.60 -1.56 13.90
C PRO A 80 -10.37 -1.60 12.58
N PRO A 81 -9.75 -2.05 11.48
CA PRO A 81 -10.48 -2.20 10.23
C PRO A 81 -11.37 -3.42 10.24
N ILE A 82 -12.29 -3.48 9.27
CA ILE A 82 -13.08 -4.68 9.01
C ILE A 82 -12.60 -5.21 7.66
N ILE A 83 -11.60 -6.08 7.68
CA ILE A 83 -10.95 -6.52 6.47
C ILE A 83 -11.86 -7.41 5.61
N ASN A 84 -11.71 -7.28 4.29
CA ASN A 84 -12.33 -8.18 3.33
C ASN A 84 -11.40 -9.37 3.10
N PRO A 85 -11.76 -10.59 3.55
CA PRO A 85 -10.84 -11.73 3.48
C PRO A 85 -10.51 -12.18 2.06
N ASP A 86 -11.29 -11.77 1.05
CA ASP A 86 -10.98 -12.04 -0.35
C ASP A 86 -9.79 -11.23 -0.85
N GLU A 87 -9.50 -10.11 -0.18
CA GLU A 87 -8.43 -9.19 -0.57
C GLU A 87 -7.29 -9.15 0.44
N VAL A 88 -7.60 -9.33 1.71
CA VAL A 88 -6.69 -9.08 2.84
C VAL A 88 -6.69 -10.28 3.78
N ALA A 89 -5.52 -10.88 3.99
CA ALA A 89 -5.37 -12.01 4.91
C ALA A 89 -5.28 -11.56 6.37
N ALA A 90 -4.63 -10.41 6.63
CA ALA A 90 -4.42 -9.89 7.98
C ALA A 90 -4.08 -8.41 7.94
N TRP A 91 -4.08 -7.78 9.09
CA TRP A 91 -3.66 -6.39 9.23
C TRP A 91 -2.92 -6.20 10.55
N ARG A 92 -2.14 -5.12 10.66
CA ARG A 92 -1.52 -4.75 11.94
C ARG A 92 -1.17 -3.26 11.96
N TRP A 93 -1.09 -2.73 13.18
CA TRP A 93 -0.45 -1.43 13.39
C TRP A 93 1.06 -1.66 13.49
N ALA A 94 1.84 -0.73 12.94
CA ALA A 94 3.29 -0.79 13.07
C ALA A 94 3.84 0.65 13.07
N LEU A 95 4.84 0.89 13.90
CA LEU A 95 5.54 2.17 13.92
C LEU A 95 6.50 2.25 12.74
N PRO A 96 6.71 3.44 12.13
CA PRO A 96 7.66 3.58 11.02
C PRO A 96 9.05 3.04 11.34
N GLU A 97 9.53 3.25 12.55
CA GLU A 97 10.82 2.75 13.01
C GLU A 97 10.90 1.22 12.93
N ASP A 98 9.84 0.54 13.39
CA ASP A 98 9.78 -0.92 13.37
C ASP A 98 9.67 -1.45 11.94
N ILE A 99 8.94 -0.75 11.08
CA ILE A 99 8.81 -1.11 9.66
C ILE A 99 10.18 -1.02 8.99
N ARG A 100 10.94 0.04 9.24
CA ARG A 100 12.28 0.23 8.68
C ARG A 100 13.20 -0.93 9.06
N LYS A 101 13.21 -1.29 10.33
CA LYS A 101 14.03 -2.39 10.84
C LYS A 101 13.64 -3.73 10.24
N ASP A 102 12.34 -3.97 10.12
CA ASP A 102 11.84 -5.25 9.60
C ASP A 102 12.10 -5.38 8.09
N ILE A 103 11.96 -4.30 7.32
CA ILE A 103 12.30 -4.30 5.90
C ILE A 103 13.79 -4.60 5.71
N ALA A 104 14.65 -4.01 6.55
CA ALA A 104 16.08 -4.25 6.47
C ALA A 104 16.44 -5.70 6.80
N ALA A 105 15.77 -6.29 7.79
CA ALA A 105 16.04 -7.66 8.23
C ALA A 105 15.34 -8.71 7.36
N HIS A 106 14.13 -8.41 6.87
CA HIS A 106 13.29 -9.37 6.15
C HIS A 106 12.58 -8.70 4.96
N PRO A 107 13.34 -8.23 3.96
CA PRO A 107 12.74 -7.53 2.81
C PRO A 107 11.77 -8.42 2.01
N GLU A 108 11.93 -9.73 2.07
CA GLU A 108 11.09 -10.69 1.35
C GLU A 108 9.66 -10.77 1.89
N LYS A 109 9.40 -10.22 3.07
CA LYS A 109 8.06 -10.19 3.66
C LYS A 109 7.17 -9.07 3.11
N TYR A 110 7.76 -8.14 2.36
CA TYR A 110 7.09 -6.92 1.93
C TYR A 110 7.03 -6.83 0.41
N THR A 111 5.96 -6.21 -0.11
CA THR A 111 5.84 -5.98 -1.55
C THR A 111 6.92 -5.01 -2.02
N GLU A 112 7.33 -5.15 -3.29
CA GLU A 112 8.34 -4.28 -3.87
C GLU A 112 7.89 -2.81 -3.86
N TRP A 113 6.61 -2.56 -4.21
CA TRP A 113 6.09 -1.20 -4.25
C TRP A 113 6.02 -0.56 -2.86
N PHE A 114 5.70 -1.33 -1.83
CA PHE A 114 5.65 -0.78 -0.47
C PHE A 114 7.04 -0.36 0.02
N LYS A 115 8.07 -1.15 -0.28
CA LYS A 115 9.44 -0.79 0.09
C LYS A 115 9.85 0.54 -0.52
N ILE A 116 9.48 0.78 -1.77
CA ILE A 116 9.74 2.05 -2.47
C ILE A 116 8.91 3.18 -1.86
N ILE A 117 7.62 2.95 -1.66
CA ILE A 117 6.70 3.93 -1.05
C ILE A 117 7.23 4.36 0.33
N PHE A 118 7.64 3.41 1.14
CA PHE A 118 8.12 3.67 2.48
C PHE A 118 9.40 4.51 2.48
N GLU A 119 10.34 4.18 1.58
CA GLU A 119 11.56 4.95 1.40
C GLU A 119 11.28 6.40 1.00
N LYS A 120 10.40 6.60 0.02
CA LYS A 120 9.99 7.93 -0.44
C LYS A 120 9.33 8.74 0.67
N TYR A 121 8.46 8.08 1.44
CA TYR A 121 7.77 8.70 2.55
C TYR A 121 8.75 9.15 3.63
N GLU A 122 9.72 8.32 3.98
CA GLU A 122 10.73 8.65 4.98
C GLU A 122 11.62 9.81 4.52
N GLU A 123 12.02 9.84 3.25
CA GLU A 123 12.80 10.93 2.69
C GLU A 123 12.08 12.27 2.84
N LYS A 124 10.77 12.27 2.62
CA LYS A 124 9.96 13.47 2.71
C LYS A 124 9.73 13.95 4.14
N LEU A 125 9.52 13.03 5.08
CA LEU A 125 9.21 13.34 6.47
C LEU A 125 10.42 13.28 7.40
N GLY A 126 11.50 12.67 6.97
CA GLY A 126 12.69 12.47 7.78
C GLY A 126 13.62 13.67 7.86
N ASN A 127 13.21 14.79 7.32
CA ASN A 127 14.04 16.01 7.30
C ASN A 127 13.40 17.12 8.07
#